data_7add3883f0272b6496edc61b22a33ad0
#
_entry.id   7add3883f0272b6496edc61b22a33ad0
#
_cell.length_a   1.000
_cell.length_b   1.000
_cell.length_c   1.000
_cell.angle_alpha   90.00
_cell.angle_beta   90.00
_cell.angle_gamma   90.00
#
_symmetry.space_group_name_H-M   'P 1'
#
loop_
_entity.id
_entity.type
_entity.pdbx_description
1 polymer ?
#
loop_
_entity_poly.entity_id
_entity_poly.type
_entity_poly.pdbx_seq_one_letter_code
_entity_poly.pdbx_strand_id
1 'polypeptide(L)'
;FSFYASPAPGVSMETLEQAMEEEVAKLLDQGVKEEDVGRVKKSMIAEAVYARDSLSGGARVLGSALVSGSTIEDVEQWPHRIDAVTLDQVNAAARAVLDGRPSITAVLEGKASP
;
A
#
# COMPACT_ATOMS: atom_id res chain seq x y z
N PHE A 1 4.13 4.58 6.52
CA PHE A 1 3.70 3.30 5.97
C PHE A 1 3.15 2.43 7.10
N SER A 2 2.03 1.76 6.91
CA SER A 2 1.36 1.01 7.99
C SER A 2 0.88 -0.35 7.50
N PHE A 3 1.06 -1.36 8.33
CA PHE A 3 0.47 -2.68 8.15
C PHE A 3 -0.64 -2.88 9.19
N TYR A 4 -1.72 -3.52 8.80
CA TYR A 4 -2.83 -3.87 9.67
C TYR A 4 -3.13 -5.35 9.51
N ALA A 5 -3.30 -6.04 10.62
CA ALA A 5 -3.72 -7.42 10.62
C ALA A 5 -4.60 -7.71 11.83
N SER A 6 -5.42 -8.75 11.71
CA SER A 6 -6.21 -9.30 12.81
C SER A 6 -5.97 -10.79 12.88
N PRO A 7 -5.77 -11.35 14.07
CA PRO A 7 -5.53 -12.80 14.20
C PRO A 7 -6.80 -13.58 13.83
N ALA A 8 -6.62 -14.72 13.20
CA ALA A 8 -7.69 -15.68 13.04
C ALA A 8 -8.09 -16.27 14.41
N PRO A 9 -9.33 -16.79 14.57
CA PRO A 9 -9.74 -17.42 15.81
C PRO A 9 -8.74 -18.47 16.29
N GLY A 10 -8.28 -18.35 17.54
CA GLY A 10 -7.30 -19.25 18.15
C GLY A 10 -5.82 -18.94 17.86
N VAL A 11 -5.53 -17.90 17.12
CA VAL A 11 -4.15 -17.41 16.88
C VAL A 11 -3.82 -16.31 17.88
N SER A 12 -2.65 -16.38 18.53
CA SER A 12 -2.22 -15.35 19.47
C SER A 12 -1.70 -14.09 18.73
N MET A 13 -1.67 -12.96 19.42
CA MET A 13 -1.13 -11.71 18.88
C MET A 13 0.37 -11.83 18.59
N GLU A 14 1.11 -12.52 19.45
CA GLU A 14 2.54 -12.78 19.26
C GLU A 14 2.81 -13.58 17.98
N THR A 15 1.98 -14.60 17.72
CA THR A 15 2.09 -15.41 16.49
C THR A 15 1.81 -14.56 15.26
N LEU A 16 0.83 -13.67 15.33
CA LEU A 16 0.51 -12.76 14.23
C LEU A 16 1.63 -11.77 13.99
N GLU A 17 2.17 -11.15 15.04
CA GLU A 17 3.27 -10.19 14.95
C GLU A 17 4.51 -10.84 14.32
N GLN A 18 4.89 -12.02 14.81
CA GLN A 18 6.00 -12.77 14.23
C GLN A 18 5.80 -13.08 12.76
N ALA A 19 4.61 -13.53 12.37
CA ALA A 19 4.31 -13.83 10.96
C ALA A 19 4.40 -12.57 10.07
N MET A 20 3.98 -11.42 10.58
CA MET A 20 4.10 -10.15 9.85
C MET A 20 5.57 -9.74 9.68
N GLU A 21 6.38 -9.87 10.72
CA GLU A 21 7.82 -9.59 10.65
C GLU A 21 8.55 -10.52 9.68
N GLU A 22 8.23 -11.82 9.71
CA GLU A 22 8.77 -12.81 8.78
C GLU A 22 8.43 -12.49 7.32
N GLU A 23 7.20 -12.06 7.02
CA GLU A 23 6.81 -11.68 5.66
C GLU A 23 7.49 -10.37 5.20
N VAL A 24 7.71 -9.41 6.10
CA VAL A 24 8.50 -8.20 5.77
C VAL A 24 9.96 -8.56 5.51
N ALA A 25 10.56 -9.41 6.36
CA ALA A 25 11.94 -9.86 6.16
C ALA A 25 12.10 -10.62 4.84
N LYS A 26 11.16 -11.49 4.50
CA LYS A 26 11.13 -12.21 3.23
C LYS A 26 10.98 -11.27 2.02
N LEU A 27 10.14 -10.25 2.14
CA LEU A 27 10.01 -9.21 1.11
C LEU A 27 11.34 -8.48 0.87
N LEU A 28 12.05 -8.13 1.94
CA LEU A 28 13.33 -7.44 1.85
C LEU A 28 14.46 -8.31 1.26
N ASP A 29 14.44 -9.62 1.57
CA ASP A 29 15.41 -10.59 1.07
C ASP A 29 15.15 -10.96 -0.41
N GLN A 30 13.93 -11.35 -0.74
CA GLN A 30 13.57 -11.91 -2.04
C GLN A 30 13.08 -10.86 -3.05
N GLY A 31 12.64 -9.69 -2.55
CA GLY A 31 11.97 -8.68 -3.37
C GLY A 31 10.54 -9.06 -3.75
N VAL A 32 9.90 -8.16 -4.47
CA VAL A 32 8.56 -8.34 -5.04
C VAL A 32 8.67 -9.06 -6.38
N LYS A 33 7.71 -9.91 -6.71
CA LYS A 33 7.67 -10.58 -8.02
C LYS A 33 7.14 -9.64 -9.10
N GLU A 34 7.69 -9.73 -10.30
CA GLU A 34 7.27 -8.92 -11.44
C GLU A 34 5.78 -9.11 -11.78
N GLU A 35 5.28 -10.34 -11.64
CA GLU A 35 3.87 -10.66 -11.83
C GLU A 35 2.96 -9.89 -10.87
N ASP A 36 3.33 -9.78 -9.60
CA ASP A 36 2.56 -9.05 -8.59
C ASP A 36 2.55 -7.55 -8.88
N VAL A 37 3.70 -6.97 -9.27
CA VAL A 37 3.79 -5.57 -9.70
C VAL A 37 2.89 -5.33 -10.91
N GLY A 38 2.94 -6.20 -11.91
CA GLY A 38 2.10 -6.10 -13.10
C GLY A 38 0.60 -6.19 -12.79
N ARG A 39 0.21 -7.08 -11.89
CA ARG A 39 -1.19 -7.22 -11.44
C ARG A 39 -1.69 -5.97 -10.72
N VAL A 40 -0.88 -5.45 -9.78
CA VAL A 40 -1.22 -4.24 -9.01
C VAL A 40 -1.31 -3.01 -9.92
N LYS A 41 -0.37 -2.81 -10.84
CA LYS A 41 -0.41 -1.72 -11.82
C LYS A 41 -1.71 -1.73 -12.61
N LYS A 42 -2.11 -2.90 -13.15
CA LYS A 42 -3.38 -3.04 -13.88
C LYS A 42 -4.60 -2.68 -13.02
N SER A 43 -4.63 -3.13 -11.75
CA SER A 43 -5.72 -2.79 -10.82
C SER A 43 -5.78 -1.28 -10.58
N MET A 44 -4.65 -0.65 -10.27
CA MET A 44 -4.58 0.78 -10.00
C MET A 44 -5.00 1.63 -11.21
N ILE A 45 -4.59 1.26 -12.42
CA ILE A 45 -4.99 1.95 -13.64
C ILE A 45 -6.49 1.78 -13.89
N ALA A 46 -7.02 0.57 -13.71
CA ALA A 46 -8.46 0.31 -13.85
C ALA A 46 -9.29 1.14 -12.85
N GLU A 47 -8.87 1.21 -11.60
CA GLU A 47 -9.50 2.04 -10.56
C GLU A 47 -9.52 3.53 -10.96
N ALA A 48 -8.44 4.05 -11.53
CA ALA A 48 -8.38 5.42 -12.01
C ALA A 48 -9.36 5.70 -13.17
N VAL A 49 -9.58 4.71 -14.04
CA VAL A 49 -10.59 4.81 -15.10
C VAL A 49 -11.99 4.83 -14.50
N TYR A 50 -12.32 3.88 -13.61
CA TYR A 50 -13.64 3.82 -12.96
C TYR A 50 -13.94 5.05 -12.09
N ALA A 51 -12.94 5.64 -11.45
CA ALA A 51 -13.12 6.86 -10.66
C ALA A 51 -13.63 8.05 -11.51
N ARG A 52 -13.40 8.04 -12.81
CA ARG A 52 -13.88 9.08 -13.75
C ARG A 52 -15.37 8.96 -14.07
N ASP A 53 -15.97 7.80 -13.88
CA ASP A 53 -17.39 7.57 -14.14
C ASP A 53 -18.28 8.25 -13.08
N SER A 54 -17.72 8.66 -11.97
CA SER A 54 -18.42 9.36 -10.90
C SER A 54 -18.10 10.86 -10.91
N LEU A 55 -19.10 11.70 -11.19
CA LEU A 55 -18.94 13.17 -11.15
C LEU A 55 -18.38 13.68 -9.81
N SER A 56 -18.88 13.14 -8.70
CA SER A 56 -18.41 13.49 -7.36
C SER A 56 -17.01 12.92 -7.08
N GLY A 57 -16.68 11.76 -7.66
CA GLY A 57 -15.36 11.13 -7.57
C GLY A 57 -14.29 11.98 -8.23
N GLY A 58 -14.52 12.43 -9.45
CA GLY A 58 -13.61 13.30 -10.19
C GLY A 58 -13.37 14.63 -9.47
N ALA A 59 -14.43 15.29 -9.00
CA ALA A 59 -14.32 16.53 -8.25
C ALA A 59 -13.51 16.38 -6.96
N ARG A 60 -13.70 15.28 -6.24
CA ARG A 60 -12.95 14.99 -5.01
C ARG A 60 -11.48 14.72 -5.28
N VAL A 61 -11.16 13.92 -6.30
CA VAL A 61 -9.76 13.61 -6.67
C VAL A 61 -9.02 14.90 -7.07
N LEU A 62 -9.61 15.71 -7.95
CA LEU A 62 -9.02 16.98 -8.37
C LEU A 62 -8.92 17.97 -7.22
N GLY A 63 -9.96 18.10 -6.40
CA GLY A 63 -9.96 18.99 -5.25
C GLY A 63 -8.88 18.60 -4.22
N SER A 64 -8.76 17.31 -3.90
CA SER A 64 -7.72 16.83 -2.99
C SER A 64 -6.31 17.04 -3.54
N ALA A 65 -6.10 16.81 -4.83
CA ALA A 65 -4.81 17.04 -5.48
C ALA A 65 -4.40 18.51 -5.42
N LEU A 66 -5.29 19.42 -5.78
CA LEU A 66 -5.01 20.86 -5.78
C LEU A 66 -4.71 21.40 -4.38
N VAL A 67 -5.45 20.99 -3.35
CA VAL A 67 -5.19 21.47 -1.97
C VAL A 67 -3.92 20.87 -1.37
N SER A 68 -3.43 19.75 -1.89
CA SER A 68 -2.14 19.14 -1.50
C SER A 68 -0.96 19.66 -2.33
N GLY A 69 -1.17 20.62 -3.24
CA GLY A 69 -0.12 21.22 -4.04
C GLY A 69 0.21 20.48 -5.34
N SER A 70 -0.59 19.50 -5.72
CA SER A 70 -0.49 18.82 -7.02
C SER A 70 -1.23 19.62 -8.09
N THR A 71 -0.95 19.35 -9.36
CA THR A 71 -1.61 19.96 -10.51
C THR A 71 -2.68 19.04 -11.11
N ILE A 72 -3.54 19.60 -11.96
CA ILE A 72 -4.49 18.82 -12.77
C ILE A 72 -3.73 17.82 -13.65
N GLU A 73 -2.63 18.27 -14.26
CA GLU A 73 -1.77 17.43 -15.10
C GLU A 73 -1.20 16.22 -14.30
N ASP A 74 -0.82 16.42 -13.04
CA ASP A 74 -0.38 15.31 -12.18
C ASP A 74 -1.43 14.23 -12.00
N VAL A 75 -2.69 14.62 -11.91
CA VAL A 75 -3.82 13.70 -11.81
C VAL A 75 -4.06 12.99 -13.15
N GLU A 76 -4.00 13.73 -14.26
CA GLU A 76 -4.23 13.18 -15.60
C GLU A 76 -3.11 12.21 -16.02
N GLN A 77 -1.86 12.54 -15.71
CA GLN A 77 -0.68 11.72 -16.02
C GLN A 77 -0.47 10.56 -15.05
N TRP A 78 -1.22 10.48 -13.96
CA TRP A 78 -1.04 9.46 -12.94
C TRP A 78 -1.06 8.02 -13.49
N PRO A 79 -2.00 7.61 -14.38
CA PRO A 79 -1.99 6.27 -14.96
C PRO A 79 -0.71 5.96 -15.75
N HIS A 80 -0.20 6.94 -16.51
CA HIS A 80 1.05 6.77 -17.25
C HIS A 80 2.26 6.64 -16.32
N ARG A 81 2.28 7.41 -15.21
CA ARG A 81 3.34 7.30 -14.20
C ARG A 81 3.33 5.93 -13.52
N ILE A 82 2.16 5.39 -13.20
CA ILE A 82 2.02 4.04 -12.64
C ILE A 82 2.49 3.00 -13.64
N ASP A 83 2.11 3.14 -14.91
CA ASP A 83 2.56 2.19 -15.95
C ASP A 83 4.08 2.22 -16.15
N ALA A 84 4.72 3.34 -15.97
CA ALA A 84 6.18 3.51 -16.08
C ALA A 84 6.97 2.99 -14.87
N VAL A 85 6.32 2.66 -13.73
CA VAL A 85 7.00 2.12 -12.54
C VAL A 85 7.64 0.76 -12.86
N THR A 86 8.92 0.62 -12.51
CA THR A 86 9.68 -0.62 -12.72
C THR A 86 9.73 -1.47 -11.45
N LEU A 87 10.02 -2.76 -11.61
CA LEU A 87 10.25 -3.69 -10.50
C LEU A 87 11.39 -3.21 -9.59
N ASP A 88 12.48 -2.72 -10.17
CA ASP A 88 13.64 -2.22 -9.42
C ASP A 88 13.27 -1.01 -8.55
N GLN A 89 12.43 -0.10 -9.07
CA GLN A 89 11.94 1.05 -8.30
C GLN A 89 11.08 0.60 -7.12
N VAL A 90 10.21 -0.39 -7.29
CA VAL A 90 9.39 -0.94 -6.21
C VAL A 90 10.27 -1.55 -5.13
N ASN A 91 11.23 -2.39 -5.51
CA ASN A 91 12.14 -3.02 -4.56
C ASN A 91 13.05 -2.01 -3.85
N ALA A 92 13.54 -1.00 -4.56
CA ALA A 92 14.33 0.07 -3.96
C ALA A 92 13.50 0.88 -2.95
N ALA A 93 12.26 1.21 -3.27
CA ALA A 93 11.35 1.91 -2.36
C ALA A 93 11.01 1.06 -1.12
N ALA A 94 10.77 -0.25 -1.29
CA ALA A 94 10.52 -1.16 -0.18
C ALA A 94 11.70 -1.17 0.81
N ARG A 95 12.93 -1.31 0.31
CA ARG A 95 14.14 -1.24 1.15
C ARG A 95 14.28 0.11 1.83
N ALA A 96 14.09 1.20 1.12
CA ALA A 96 14.24 2.55 1.68
C ALA A 96 13.25 2.85 2.81
N VAL A 97 12.08 2.22 2.81
CA VAL A 97 11.01 2.45 3.79
C VAL A 97 11.05 1.44 4.93
N LEU A 98 11.39 0.17 4.65
CA LEU A 98 11.22 -0.93 5.60
C LEU A 98 12.54 -1.41 6.22
N ASP A 99 13.68 -1.26 5.51
CA ASP A 99 14.96 -1.78 5.97
C ASP A 99 15.59 -0.87 7.05
N GLY A 100 15.84 -1.44 8.23
CA GLY A 100 16.51 -0.77 9.34
C GLY A 100 15.81 0.49 9.89
N ARG A 101 14.54 0.71 9.57
CA ARG A 101 13.77 1.86 10.06
C ARG A 101 13.11 1.54 11.40
N PRO A 102 13.09 2.49 12.34
CA PRO A 102 12.33 2.34 13.58
C PRO A 102 10.84 2.14 13.26
N SER A 103 10.22 1.15 13.90
CA SER A 103 8.79 0.88 13.80
C SER A 103 8.13 0.94 15.17
N ILE A 104 6.82 1.17 15.19
CA ILE A 104 5.99 1.11 16.38
C ILE A 104 4.88 0.13 16.11
N THR A 105 4.78 -0.89 16.96
CA THR A 105 3.65 -1.83 16.96
C THR A 105 2.65 -1.39 18.01
N ALA A 106 1.39 -1.24 17.62
CA ALA A 106 0.27 -0.99 18.52
C ALA A 106 -0.70 -2.18 18.48
N VAL A 107 -1.01 -2.73 19.64
CA VAL A 107 -1.92 -3.86 19.80
C VAL A 107 -3.21 -3.38 20.46
N LEU A 108 -4.36 -3.76 19.89
CA LEU A 108 -5.68 -3.54 20.47
C LEU A 108 -6.31 -4.89 20.80
N GLU A 109 -6.40 -5.17 22.08
CA GLU A 109 -7.09 -6.37 22.57
C GLU A 109 -8.49 -6.04 23.07
N GLY A 110 -9.46 -6.87 22.71
CA GLY A 110 -10.80 -6.82 23.30
C GLY A 110 -10.72 -7.20 24.77
N LYS A 111 -11.37 -6.40 25.63
CA LYS A 111 -11.52 -6.78 27.03
C LYS A 111 -12.33 -8.07 27.10
N ALA A 112 -11.75 -9.14 27.68
CA ALA A 112 -12.52 -10.35 27.93
C ALA A 112 -13.79 -9.96 28.71
N SER A 113 -14.96 -10.21 28.13
CA SER A 113 -16.21 -10.08 28.87
C SER A 113 -16.24 -11.14 29.99
N PRO A 114 -16.60 -10.75 31.21
CA PRO A 114 -16.72 -11.68 32.32
C PRO A 114 -17.80 -12.73 32.07
#